data_2d3f3a91484a8f729d0c3d3ba6f44260
#
_entry.id   2d3f3a91484a8f729d0c3d3ba6f44260
#
_cell.length_a   1.000
_cell.length_b   1.000
_cell.length_c   1.000
_cell.angle_alpha   90.00
_cell.angle_beta   90.00
_cell.angle_gamma   90.00
#
_symmetry.space_group_name_H-M   'P 1'
#
loop_
_entity.id
_entity.type
_entity.pdbx_description
1 polymer ?
#
loop_
_entity_poly.entity_id
_entity_poly.type
_entity_poly.pdbx_seq_one_letter_code
_entity_poly.pdbx_strand_id
1 'polypeptide(L)'
;MVVGLNYRTAPMAVRERFWIDEHRRCEALLQLSRAEGIDEVIVLSTCNRTEFYLWANDVTLGANSVMRLLGTEYGLRLQEWKHFYRLLDELALQHIFRVVSCLDSMVLGAPQIVIQVKEAWQQAQKAGASGRFLDAVLQKALAVSKRVRTETAIGTATVSIPSTAVDLVLQIFGSLENKKILLIGAGEMSELAALGLLTHASGSARLSVTNRTLENAAALAAKLGGVAIPFEERWQHMVEADVIITSTSCPHAILHRKEVEAIVHGGKEARSERPLLIVDLAMPRNVDPAVRSLKGVCLCDLDDLENVSDERSDGREAAAAEAHKILQAEAQGFRRKLMSERVVPTVVALRSRLDEFCRQELDAFRDENGPFSRDQDEMLNAVMSRMSQRIAASLARELKELPEKVEQEQLTTALHRLFHLPTPESALAGTRSGQPA
;
A
#
# COMPACT_ATOMS: atom_id res chain seq x y z
N MET A 1 11.78 -2.21 -5.03
CA MET A 1 11.13 -3.51 -5.31
C MET A 1 9.77 -3.56 -4.63
N VAL A 2 8.79 -4.25 -5.24
CA VAL A 2 7.52 -4.63 -4.60
C VAL A 2 7.42 -6.13 -4.59
N VAL A 3 7.07 -6.73 -3.45
CA VAL A 3 6.70 -8.14 -3.32
C VAL A 3 5.32 -8.19 -2.72
N GLY A 4 4.39 -8.95 -3.30
CA GLY A 4 3.06 -9.01 -2.74
C GLY A 4 2.07 -9.82 -3.57
N LEU A 5 0.84 -9.85 -3.09
CA LEU A 5 -0.33 -10.39 -3.77
C LEU A 5 -1.46 -9.36 -3.76
N ASN A 6 -2.35 -9.46 -4.71
CA ASN A 6 -3.56 -8.64 -4.75
C ASN A 6 -4.77 -9.44 -5.26
N TYR A 7 -5.93 -8.80 -5.33
CA TYR A 7 -7.18 -9.41 -5.79
C TYR A 7 -7.11 -10.01 -7.21
N ARG A 8 -6.22 -9.50 -8.09
CA ARG A 8 -6.02 -10.04 -9.44
C ARG A 8 -5.20 -11.32 -9.45
N THR A 9 -4.29 -11.48 -8.49
CA THR A 9 -3.35 -12.62 -8.45
C THR A 9 -3.75 -13.70 -7.47
N ALA A 10 -4.61 -13.38 -6.50
CA ALA A 10 -4.99 -14.28 -5.42
C ALA A 10 -6.49 -14.20 -5.12
N PRO A 11 -7.19 -15.35 -5.07
CA PRO A 11 -8.58 -15.41 -4.63
C PRO A 11 -8.69 -15.03 -3.15
N MET A 12 -9.89 -14.64 -2.72
CA MET A 12 -10.16 -14.14 -1.37
C MET A 12 -9.64 -15.06 -0.26
N ALA A 13 -9.86 -16.36 -0.39
CA ALA A 13 -9.38 -17.34 0.58
C ALA A 13 -7.86 -17.37 0.78
N VAL A 14 -7.08 -16.96 -0.23
CA VAL A 14 -5.64 -16.82 -0.13
C VAL A 14 -5.30 -15.46 0.47
N ARG A 15 -5.95 -14.38 0.04
CA ARG A 15 -5.74 -13.02 0.55
C ARG A 15 -5.99 -12.92 2.05
N GLU A 16 -7.06 -13.55 2.57
CA GLU A 16 -7.40 -13.60 4.00
C GLU A 16 -6.28 -14.21 4.85
N ARG A 17 -5.63 -15.26 4.36
CA ARG A 17 -4.53 -15.90 5.09
C ARG A 17 -3.30 -15.02 5.20
N PHE A 18 -3.05 -14.17 4.22
CA PHE A 18 -1.90 -13.26 4.19
C PHE A 18 -2.26 -11.83 4.57
N TRP A 19 -3.49 -11.61 5.03
CA TRP A 19 -3.87 -10.32 5.59
C TRP A 19 -3.13 -10.05 6.90
N ILE A 20 -2.56 -8.85 7.02
CA ILE A 20 -1.71 -8.46 8.14
C ILE A 20 -2.41 -7.33 8.88
N ASP A 21 -2.87 -7.60 10.11
CA ASP A 21 -3.44 -6.60 10.99
C ASP A 21 -2.41 -5.57 11.46
N GLU A 22 -2.87 -4.54 12.13
CA GLU A 22 -2.02 -3.43 12.57
C GLU A 22 -0.88 -3.88 13.51
N HIS A 23 -1.16 -4.77 14.45
CA HIS A 23 -0.18 -5.27 15.42
C HIS A 23 0.91 -6.11 14.72
N ARG A 24 0.50 -7.09 13.93
CA ARG A 24 1.41 -7.93 13.15
C ARG A 24 2.19 -7.14 12.11
N ARG A 25 1.64 -6.03 11.61
CA ARG A 25 2.35 -5.14 10.68
C ARG A 25 3.55 -4.49 11.35
N CYS A 26 3.42 -4.06 12.61
CA CYS A 26 4.55 -3.54 13.38
C CYS A 26 5.64 -4.60 13.59
N GLU A 27 5.27 -5.85 13.89
CA GLU A 27 6.21 -6.96 14.03
C GLU A 27 6.93 -7.26 12.70
N ALA A 28 6.18 -7.34 11.60
CA ALA A 28 6.75 -7.54 10.26
C ALA A 28 7.72 -6.43 9.86
N LEU A 29 7.39 -5.17 10.15
CA LEU A 29 8.27 -4.02 9.90
C LEU A 29 9.58 -4.14 10.68
N LEU A 30 9.52 -4.46 11.98
CA LEU A 30 10.71 -4.62 12.83
C LEU A 30 11.58 -5.81 12.39
N GLN A 31 10.97 -6.91 11.97
CA GLN A 31 11.69 -8.09 11.50
C GLN A 31 12.38 -7.83 10.16
N LEU A 32 11.64 -7.24 9.20
CA LEU A 32 12.16 -6.98 7.85
C LEU A 32 13.19 -5.85 7.82
N SER A 33 13.07 -4.82 8.67
CA SER A 33 14.05 -3.73 8.74
C SER A 33 15.44 -4.18 9.25
N ARG A 34 15.50 -5.36 9.87
CA ARG A 34 16.76 -5.99 10.35
C ARG A 34 17.24 -7.12 9.42
N ALA A 35 16.45 -7.43 8.40
CA ALA A 35 16.76 -8.55 7.50
C ALA A 35 17.85 -8.16 6.50
N GLU A 36 18.72 -9.11 6.21
CA GLU A 36 19.74 -8.94 5.19
C GLU A 36 19.12 -8.65 3.81
N GLY A 37 19.70 -7.71 3.08
CA GLY A 37 19.24 -7.30 1.76
C GLY A 37 18.18 -6.20 1.77
N ILE A 38 17.68 -5.75 2.93
CA ILE A 38 16.64 -4.71 3.07
C ILE A 38 17.19 -3.52 3.83
N ASP A 39 17.16 -2.34 3.20
CA ASP A 39 17.52 -1.07 3.86
C ASP A 39 16.28 -0.34 4.40
N GLU A 40 15.16 -0.37 3.63
CA GLU A 40 13.90 0.26 4.03
C GLU A 40 12.73 -0.63 3.62
N VAL A 41 11.66 -0.63 4.43
CA VAL A 41 10.45 -1.41 4.16
C VAL A 41 9.18 -0.69 4.60
N ILE A 42 8.13 -0.80 3.78
CA ILE A 42 6.75 -0.42 4.12
C ILE A 42 5.86 -1.63 3.83
N VAL A 43 4.93 -1.93 4.74
CA VAL A 43 3.96 -3.03 4.60
C VAL A 43 2.57 -2.44 4.40
N LEU A 44 2.00 -2.64 3.23
CA LEU A 44 0.62 -2.28 2.90
C LEU A 44 -0.24 -3.54 2.93
N SER A 45 -1.17 -3.63 3.86
CA SER A 45 -2.15 -4.72 3.95
C SER A 45 -3.55 -4.14 4.04
N THR A 46 -4.40 -4.48 3.08
CA THR A 46 -5.78 -4.02 2.92
C THR A 46 -6.68 -5.20 2.59
N CYS A 47 -7.98 -5.01 2.40
CA CYS A 47 -8.87 -6.08 1.94
C CYS A 47 -8.47 -6.65 0.56
N ASN A 48 -7.77 -5.87 -0.28
CA ASN A 48 -7.51 -6.23 -1.67
C ASN A 48 -6.06 -6.61 -1.96
N ARG A 49 -5.13 -6.33 -1.03
CA ARG A 49 -3.70 -6.56 -1.24
C ARG A 49 -2.90 -6.69 0.04
N THR A 50 -1.86 -7.48 -0.02
CA THR A 50 -0.76 -7.46 0.95
C THR A 50 0.53 -7.31 0.16
N GLU A 51 1.18 -6.16 0.32
CA GLU A 51 2.34 -5.75 -0.43
C GLU A 51 3.44 -5.25 0.50
N PHE A 52 4.68 -5.57 0.16
CA PHE A 52 5.90 -5.11 0.81
C PHE A 52 6.65 -4.22 -0.18
N TYR A 53 6.75 -2.93 0.13
CA TYR A 53 7.56 -1.98 -0.62
C TYR A 53 8.94 -1.93 0.01
N LEU A 54 9.96 -2.24 -0.77
CA LEU A 54 11.31 -2.44 -0.28
C LEU A 54 12.29 -1.54 -1.02
N TRP A 55 13.14 -0.86 -0.28
CA TRP A 55 14.41 -0.39 -0.78
C TRP A 55 15.47 -1.42 -0.38
N ALA A 56 16.02 -2.11 -1.35
CA ALA A 56 16.87 -3.27 -1.14
C ALA A 56 18.27 -3.02 -1.73
N ASN A 57 19.31 -3.33 -0.96
CA ASN A 57 20.67 -3.39 -1.44
C ASN A 57 20.93 -4.70 -2.21
N ASP A 58 20.23 -5.79 -1.83
CA ASP A 58 20.16 -7.03 -2.59
C ASP A 58 18.71 -7.44 -2.80
N VAL A 59 18.25 -7.41 -4.06
CA VAL A 59 16.85 -7.70 -4.43
C VAL A 59 16.48 -9.18 -4.23
N THR A 60 17.46 -10.09 -4.28
CA THR A 60 17.22 -11.53 -4.08
C THR A 60 17.10 -11.85 -2.61
N LEU A 61 18.02 -11.35 -1.79
CA LEU A 61 17.98 -11.53 -0.34
C LEU A 61 16.75 -10.82 0.25
N GLY A 62 16.44 -9.61 -0.20
CA GLY A 62 15.26 -8.88 0.24
C GLY A 62 13.96 -9.61 -0.08
N ALA A 63 13.79 -10.14 -1.31
CA ALA A 63 12.63 -10.94 -1.66
C ALA A 63 12.53 -12.22 -0.83
N ASN A 64 13.65 -12.94 -0.64
CA ASN A 64 13.70 -14.15 0.16
C ASN A 64 13.35 -13.88 1.64
N SER A 65 13.74 -12.73 2.18
CA SER A 65 13.40 -12.32 3.54
C SER A 65 11.90 -12.13 3.72
N VAL A 66 11.22 -11.50 2.75
CA VAL A 66 9.75 -11.40 2.74
C VAL A 66 9.10 -12.78 2.64
N MET A 67 9.57 -13.64 1.72
CA MET A 67 9.00 -14.98 1.55
C MET A 67 9.22 -15.86 2.78
N ARG A 68 10.33 -15.69 3.48
CA ARG A 68 10.61 -16.36 4.76
C ARG A 68 9.64 -15.91 5.84
N LEU A 69 9.44 -14.60 5.99
CA LEU A 69 8.44 -14.04 6.92
C LEU A 69 7.06 -14.65 6.66
N LEU A 70 6.62 -14.66 5.40
CA LEU A 70 5.32 -15.23 5.02
C LEU A 70 5.25 -16.73 5.28
N GLY A 71 6.36 -17.45 5.12
CA GLY A 71 6.47 -18.88 5.43
C GLY A 71 6.34 -19.18 6.92
N THR A 72 7.08 -18.44 7.75
CA THR A 72 7.12 -18.68 9.21
C THR A 72 5.87 -18.20 9.91
N GLU A 73 5.38 -17.00 9.59
CA GLU A 73 4.28 -16.35 10.33
C GLU A 73 2.89 -16.65 9.74
N TYR A 74 2.81 -16.87 8.42
CA TYR A 74 1.53 -17.03 7.71
C TYR A 74 1.38 -18.40 7.03
N GLY A 75 2.37 -19.29 7.19
CA GLY A 75 2.34 -20.65 6.65
C GLY A 75 2.27 -20.69 5.12
N LEU A 76 2.99 -19.79 4.42
CA LEU A 76 3.07 -19.77 2.96
C LEU A 76 3.61 -21.10 2.44
N ARG A 77 2.84 -21.76 1.59
CA ARG A 77 3.20 -23.03 0.96
C ARG A 77 3.75 -22.77 -0.45
N LEU A 78 4.61 -23.67 -0.93
CA LEU A 78 5.23 -23.55 -2.26
C LEU A 78 4.20 -23.38 -3.40
N GLN A 79 3.06 -24.07 -3.29
CA GLN A 79 1.98 -23.99 -4.27
C GLN A 79 1.31 -22.62 -4.37
N GLU A 80 1.44 -21.78 -3.34
CA GLU A 80 0.83 -20.46 -3.25
C GLU A 80 1.75 -19.35 -3.75
N TRP A 81 3.02 -19.65 -4.00
CA TRP A 81 3.98 -18.70 -4.56
C TRP A 81 3.52 -18.10 -5.88
N LYS A 82 2.76 -18.83 -6.68
CA LYS A 82 2.16 -18.35 -7.93
C LYS A 82 1.24 -17.14 -7.78
N HIS A 83 0.75 -16.88 -6.56
CA HIS A 83 -0.10 -15.73 -6.26
C HIS A 83 0.70 -14.47 -5.94
N PHE A 84 1.99 -14.63 -5.66
CA PHE A 84 2.87 -13.52 -5.32
C PHE A 84 3.61 -13.03 -6.56
N TYR A 85 3.56 -11.72 -6.77
CA TYR A 85 4.39 -11.05 -7.78
C TYR A 85 5.58 -10.38 -7.14
N ARG A 86 6.60 -10.19 -7.96
CA ARG A 86 7.78 -9.40 -7.65
C ARG A 86 8.02 -8.39 -8.76
N LEU A 87 7.98 -7.11 -8.43
CA LEU A 87 8.21 -6.01 -9.35
C LEU A 87 9.50 -5.29 -8.95
N LEU A 88 10.31 -4.98 -9.93
CA LEU A 88 11.61 -4.34 -9.73
C LEU A 88 11.64 -2.95 -10.38
N ASP A 89 12.49 -2.10 -9.85
CA ASP A 89 12.88 -0.80 -10.40
C ASP A 89 11.68 0.02 -10.94
N GLU A 90 11.62 0.32 -12.22
CA GLU A 90 10.58 1.13 -12.84
C GLU A 90 9.18 0.51 -12.72
N LEU A 91 9.08 -0.82 -12.85
CA LEU A 91 7.80 -1.53 -12.69
C LEU A 91 7.27 -1.41 -11.26
N ALA A 92 8.17 -1.43 -10.27
CA ALA A 92 7.78 -1.20 -8.88
C ALA A 92 7.26 0.23 -8.66
N LEU A 93 7.92 1.23 -9.22
CA LEU A 93 7.48 2.63 -9.14
C LEU A 93 6.13 2.85 -9.83
N GLN A 94 5.97 2.33 -11.05
CA GLN A 94 4.71 2.39 -11.78
C GLN A 94 3.57 1.73 -11.01
N HIS A 95 3.84 0.58 -10.40
CA HIS A 95 2.87 -0.14 -9.59
C HIS A 95 2.46 0.67 -8.35
N ILE A 96 3.42 1.18 -7.56
CA ILE A 96 3.14 2.00 -6.38
C ILE A 96 2.32 3.24 -6.78
N PHE A 97 2.71 3.92 -7.85
CA PHE A 97 1.99 5.10 -8.34
C PHE A 97 0.56 4.74 -8.78
N ARG A 98 0.38 3.60 -9.44
CA ARG A 98 -0.94 3.09 -9.86
C ARG A 98 -1.82 2.76 -8.65
N VAL A 99 -1.28 2.09 -7.63
CA VAL A 99 -1.98 1.79 -6.38
C VAL A 99 -2.42 3.07 -5.68
N VAL A 100 -1.50 4.00 -5.45
CA VAL A 100 -1.77 5.27 -4.75
C VAL A 100 -2.71 6.18 -5.55
N SER A 101 -2.74 6.03 -6.88
CA SER A 101 -3.66 6.77 -7.76
C SER A 101 -5.03 6.09 -7.92
N CYS A 102 -5.32 5.03 -7.14
CA CYS A 102 -6.58 4.28 -7.19
C CYS A 102 -6.88 3.62 -8.55
N LEU A 103 -5.85 3.35 -9.37
CA LEU A 103 -5.95 2.72 -10.67
C LEU A 103 -5.74 1.20 -10.63
N ASP A 104 -5.31 0.68 -9.50
CA ASP A 104 -5.17 -0.74 -9.21
C ASP A 104 -6.02 -1.10 -7.99
N SER A 105 -7.24 -0.64 -7.96
CA SER A 105 -8.25 -0.92 -6.95
C SER A 105 -9.43 -1.63 -7.61
N MET A 106 -10.14 -2.48 -6.86
CA MET A 106 -11.37 -3.15 -7.32
C MET A 106 -12.37 -2.13 -7.88
N VAL A 107 -12.41 -0.97 -7.26
CA VAL A 107 -13.23 0.15 -7.71
C VAL A 107 -12.30 1.30 -8.07
N LEU A 108 -12.25 1.65 -9.34
CA LEU A 108 -11.41 2.73 -9.85
C LEU A 108 -11.78 4.08 -9.19
N GLY A 109 -10.77 4.76 -8.66
CA GLY A 109 -10.95 6.10 -8.07
C GLY A 109 -11.34 6.14 -6.59
N ALA A 110 -11.54 5.00 -5.90
CA ALA A 110 -11.89 4.95 -4.49
C ALA A 110 -10.78 5.55 -3.60
N PRO A 111 -11.02 6.61 -2.82
CA PRO A 111 -9.97 7.36 -2.11
C PRO A 111 -9.39 6.62 -0.89
N GLN A 112 -10.02 5.55 -0.43
CA GLN A 112 -9.66 4.80 0.78
C GLN A 112 -8.22 4.27 0.74
N ILE A 113 -7.75 3.80 -0.41
CA ILE A 113 -6.38 3.29 -0.55
C ILE A 113 -5.32 4.37 -0.24
N VAL A 114 -5.61 5.64 -0.54
CA VAL A 114 -4.69 6.75 -0.25
C VAL A 114 -4.51 6.92 1.26
N ILE A 115 -5.59 6.76 2.03
CA ILE A 115 -5.56 6.83 3.50
C ILE A 115 -4.76 5.64 4.04
N GLN A 116 -5.06 4.44 3.58
CA GLN A 116 -4.37 3.20 4.00
C GLN A 116 -2.87 3.22 3.69
N VAL A 117 -2.47 3.76 2.54
CA VAL A 117 -1.06 3.94 2.19
C VAL A 117 -0.38 4.94 3.12
N LYS A 118 -1.03 6.06 3.45
CA LYS A 118 -0.49 7.04 4.42
C LYS A 118 -0.33 6.43 5.81
N GLU A 119 -1.29 5.66 6.28
CA GLU A 119 -1.22 4.96 7.57
C GLU A 119 -0.08 3.93 7.59
N ALA A 120 0.04 3.11 6.54
CA ALA A 120 1.13 2.15 6.40
C ALA A 120 2.51 2.83 6.40
N TRP A 121 2.63 3.96 5.71
CA TRP A 121 3.84 4.76 5.68
C TRP A 121 4.16 5.36 7.05
N GLN A 122 3.19 5.97 7.73
CA GLN A 122 3.38 6.52 9.09
C GLN A 122 3.79 5.44 10.09
N GLN A 123 3.23 4.23 9.99
CA GLN A 123 3.64 3.10 10.83
C GLN A 123 5.08 2.69 10.56
N ALA A 124 5.49 2.62 9.29
CA ALA A 124 6.87 2.31 8.94
C ALA A 124 7.86 3.38 9.45
N GLN A 125 7.49 4.67 9.37
CA GLN A 125 8.30 5.76 9.93
C GLN A 125 8.42 5.64 11.46
N LYS A 126 7.33 5.38 12.17
CA LYS A 126 7.34 5.19 13.63
C LYS A 126 8.19 3.98 14.05
N ALA A 127 8.19 2.92 13.25
CA ALA A 127 9.02 1.74 13.48
C ALA A 127 10.49 1.93 13.09
N GLY A 128 10.87 3.06 12.49
CA GLY A 128 12.22 3.29 11.93
C GLY A 128 12.55 2.38 10.74
N ALA A 129 11.53 1.82 10.08
CA ALA A 129 11.65 0.91 8.96
C ALA A 129 11.60 1.61 7.59
N SER A 130 11.08 2.85 7.53
CA SER A 130 11.10 3.71 6.35
C SER A 130 12.20 4.74 6.48
N GLY A 131 12.78 5.13 5.36
CA GLY A 131 13.85 6.12 5.29
C GLY A 131 13.73 7.00 4.06
N ARG A 132 14.83 7.65 3.70
CA ARG A 132 14.89 8.68 2.67
C ARG A 132 14.30 8.25 1.32
N PHE A 133 14.54 7.01 0.92
CA PHE A 133 14.18 6.55 -0.42
C PHE A 133 12.69 6.21 -0.53
N LEU A 134 12.15 5.39 0.37
CA LEU A 134 10.72 5.06 0.36
C LEU A 134 9.86 6.27 0.72
N ASP A 135 10.33 7.15 1.60
CA ASP A 135 9.66 8.42 1.90
C ASP A 135 9.54 9.30 0.64
N ALA A 136 10.62 9.41 -0.15
CA ALA A 136 10.59 10.15 -1.42
C ALA A 136 9.67 9.48 -2.46
N VAL A 137 9.65 8.14 -2.52
CA VAL A 137 8.74 7.37 -3.41
C VAL A 137 7.28 7.65 -3.05
N LEU A 138 6.92 7.58 -1.76
CA LEU A 138 5.52 7.77 -1.34
C LEU A 138 5.08 9.24 -1.45
N GLN A 139 5.94 10.20 -1.13
CA GLN A 139 5.67 11.62 -1.39
C GLN A 139 5.39 11.86 -2.87
N LYS A 140 6.23 11.30 -3.75
CA LYS A 140 6.03 11.41 -5.20
C LYS A 140 4.75 10.73 -5.65
N ALA A 141 4.45 9.52 -5.15
CA ALA A 141 3.24 8.79 -5.46
C ALA A 141 1.97 9.59 -5.10
N LEU A 142 1.95 10.23 -3.93
CA LEU A 142 0.85 11.09 -3.49
C LEU A 142 0.68 12.33 -4.37
N ALA A 143 1.80 12.94 -4.80
CA ALA A 143 1.76 14.08 -5.72
C ALA A 143 1.22 13.66 -7.10
N VAL A 144 1.65 12.51 -7.61
CA VAL A 144 1.17 11.93 -8.88
C VAL A 144 -0.31 11.56 -8.78
N SER A 145 -0.75 10.96 -7.68
CA SER A 145 -2.16 10.67 -7.43
C SER A 145 -3.03 11.93 -7.48
N LYS A 146 -2.57 13.01 -6.85
CA LYS A 146 -3.28 14.31 -6.92
C LYS A 146 -3.36 14.81 -8.37
N ARG A 147 -2.27 14.72 -9.12
CA ARG A 147 -2.20 15.12 -10.52
C ARG A 147 -3.18 14.31 -11.40
N VAL A 148 -3.16 12.98 -11.27
CA VAL A 148 -4.09 12.09 -11.99
C VAL A 148 -5.54 12.46 -11.72
N ARG A 149 -5.90 12.70 -10.46
CA ARG A 149 -7.27 13.07 -10.08
C ARG A 149 -7.72 14.43 -10.59
N THR A 150 -6.80 15.37 -10.80
CA THR A 150 -7.10 16.72 -11.31
C THR A 150 -7.06 16.82 -12.83
N GLU A 151 -6.23 16.02 -13.49
CA GLU A 151 -5.99 16.09 -14.95
C GLU A 151 -6.78 15.05 -15.74
N THR A 152 -7.41 14.05 -15.08
CA THR A 152 -8.19 13.01 -15.74
C THR A 152 -9.59 12.87 -15.14
N ALA A 153 -10.52 12.26 -15.87
CA ALA A 153 -11.88 12.01 -15.42
C ALA A 153 -11.98 10.92 -14.31
N ILE A 154 -10.88 10.31 -13.88
CA ILE A 154 -10.87 9.31 -12.79
C ILE A 154 -11.31 9.93 -11.46
N GLY A 155 -11.04 11.23 -11.24
CA GLY A 155 -11.45 11.93 -10.02
C GLY A 155 -12.94 12.25 -9.92
N THR A 156 -13.71 12.15 -10.98
CA THR A 156 -15.12 12.59 -11.04
C THR A 156 -16.14 11.49 -10.78
N ALA A 157 -15.78 10.23 -10.92
CA ALA A 157 -16.68 9.09 -10.76
C ALA A 157 -16.34 8.30 -9.48
N THR A 158 -16.96 8.65 -8.37
CA THR A 158 -16.79 7.93 -7.09
C THR A 158 -17.73 6.73 -7.03
N VAL A 159 -17.37 5.63 -7.69
CA VAL A 159 -17.91 4.32 -7.32
C VAL A 159 -17.07 3.82 -6.13
N SER A 160 -17.72 3.25 -5.14
CA SER A 160 -17.07 2.65 -3.98
C SER A 160 -17.68 1.28 -3.70
N ILE A 161 -16.96 0.40 -3.01
CA ILE A 161 -17.53 -0.91 -2.61
C ILE A 161 -18.88 -0.74 -1.90
N PRO A 162 -19.06 0.18 -0.93
CA PRO A 162 -20.35 0.44 -0.35
C PRO A 162 -21.43 0.88 -1.37
N SER A 163 -21.10 1.71 -2.35
CA SER A 163 -22.07 2.12 -3.38
C SER A 163 -22.43 0.96 -4.32
N THR A 164 -21.48 0.09 -4.66
CA THR A 164 -21.76 -1.12 -5.44
C THR A 164 -22.68 -2.09 -4.66
N ALA A 165 -22.46 -2.20 -3.34
CA ALA A 165 -23.33 -2.99 -2.47
C ALA A 165 -24.77 -2.42 -2.44
N VAL A 166 -24.92 -1.09 -2.38
CA VAL A 166 -26.24 -0.43 -2.47
C VAL A 166 -26.92 -0.72 -3.81
N ASP A 167 -26.19 -0.58 -4.91
CA ASP A 167 -26.71 -0.87 -6.26
C ASP A 167 -27.16 -2.32 -6.40
N LEU A 168 -26.37 -3.28 -5.86
CA LEU A 168 -26.75 -4.67 -5.85
C LEU A 168 -28.03 -4.93 -5.05
N VAL A 169 -28.16 -4.34 -3.87
CA VAL A 169 -29.38 -4.43 -3.06
C VAL A 169 -30.59 -3.89 -3.83
N LEU A 170 -30.45 -2.73 -4.48
CA LEU A 170 -31.52 -2.13 -5.30
C LEU A 170 -31.86 -2.98 -6.52
N GLN A 171 -30.88 -3.60 -7.14
CA GLN A 171 -31.11 -4.50 -8.29
C GLN A 171 -31.89 -5.75 -7.88
N ILE A 172 -31.66 -6.30 -6.68
CA ILE A 172 -32.33 -7.51 -6.19
C ILE A 172 -33.74 -7.19 -5.68
N PHE A 173 -33.93 -6.10 -4.95
CA PHE A 173 -35.20 -5.79 -4.29
C PHE A 173 -36.06 -4.79 -5.07
N GLY A 174 -35.51 -4.05 -6.02
CA GLY A 174 -36.20 -2.97 -6.74
C GLY A 174 -36.54 -1.76 -5.86
N SER A 175 -37.16 -1.99 -4.70
CA SER A 175 -37.51 -0.97 -3.69
C SER A 175 -37.09 -1.42 -2.31
N LEU A 176 -36.65 -0.44 -1.52
CA LEU A 176 -36.31 -0.65 -0.09
C LEU A 176 -37.43 -0.25 0.86
N GLU A 177 -38.62 0.03 0.31
CA GLU A 177 -39.79 0.41 1.11
C GLU A 177 -40.18 -0.72 2.06
N ASN A 178 -40.32 -0.39 3.36
CA ASN A 178 -40.59 -1.34 4.43
C ASN A 178 -39.59 -2.49 4.61
N LYS A 179 -38.42 -2.44 3.99
CA LYS A 179 -37.37 -3.43 4.17
C LYS A 179 -36.69 -3.28 5.53
N LYS A 180 -36.31 -4.42 6.12
CA LYS A 180 -35.56 -4.47 7.37
C LYS A 180 -34.08 -4.71 7.04
N ILE A 181 -33.24 -3.78 7.44
CA ILE A 181 -31.80 -3.80 7.21
C ILE A 181 -31.11 -4.01 8.56
N LEU A 182 -30.22 -5.00 8.63
CA LEU A 182 -29.38 -5.25 9.79
C LEU A 182 -27.92 -4.98 9.44
N LEU A 183 -27.29 -4.06 10.17
CA LEU A 183 -25.84 -3.86 10.10
C LEU A 183 -25.15 -4.61 11.23
N ILE A 184 -24.14 -5.40 10.89
CA ILE A 184 -23.27 -6.09 11.85
C ILE A 184 -21.85 -5.51 11.69
N GLY A 185 -21.49 -4.63 12.60
CA GLY A 185 -20.31 -3.79 12.57
C GLY A 185 -20.62 -2.31 12.37
N ALA A 186 -19.87 -1.45 13.06
CA ALA A 186 -20.06 -0.01 13.07
C ALA A 186 -18.85 0.74 12.48
N GLY A 187 -18.23 0.17 11.45
CA GLY A 187 -17.12 0.78 10.72
C GLY A 187 -17.57 1.66 9.56
N GLU A 188 -16.63 2.37 8.95
CA GLU A 188 -16.86 3.31 7.84
C GLU A 188 -17.59 2.66 6.66
N MET A 189 -17.23 1.42 6.30
CA MET A 189 -17.88 0.70 5.18
C MET A 189 -19.36 0.44 5.45
N SER A 190 -19.71 0.02 6.69
CA SER A 190 -21.11 -0.16 7.12
C SER A 190 -21.88 1.14 7.07
N GLU A 191 -21.28 2.22 7.56
CA GLU A 191 -21.89 3.55 7.57
C GLU A 191 -22.19 4.03 6.16
N LEU A 192 -21.22 3.97 5.24
CA LEU A 192 -21.39 4.41 3.86
C LEU A 192 -22.45 3.58 3.11
N ALA A 193 -22.44 2.26 3.30
CA ALA A 193 -23.45 1.39 2.70
C ALA A 193 -24.87 1.70 3.24
N ALA A 194 -25.00 1.86 4.55
CA ALA A 194 -26.28 2.18 5.17
C ALA A 194 -26.81 3.56 4.73
N LEU A 195 -25.96 4.58 4.70
CA LEU A 195 -26.33 5.90 4.18
C LEU A 195 -26.86 5.81 2.75
N GLY A 196 -26.17 5.06 1.88
CA GLY A 196 -26.62 4.82 0.52
C GLY A 196 -27.99 4.15 0.45
N LEU A 197 -28.21 3.08 1.22
CA LEU A 197 -29.51 2.39 1.26
C LEU A 197 -30.62 3.28 1.79
N LEU A 198 -30.39 4.02 2.86
CA LEU A 198 -31.38 4.91 3.45
C LEU A 198 -31.77 6.06 2.52
N THR A 199 -30.83 6.58 1.73
CA THR A 199 -31.11 7.61 0.71
C THR A 199 -32.11 7.11 -0.34
N HIS A 200 -32.06 5.83 -0.70
CA HIS A 200 -32.97 5.21 -1.67
C HIS A 200 -34.27 4.67 -1.03
N ALA A 201 -34.32 4.57 0.31
CA ALA A 201 -35.47 4.02 1.02
C ALA A 201 -36.56 5.05 1.34
N SER A 202 -36.40 6.34 0.99
CA SER A 202 -37.34 7.42 1.23
C SER A 202 -37.90 7.48 2.68
N GLY A 203 -37.05 7.05 3.65
CA GLY A 203 -37.39 7.10 5.09
C GLY A 203 -38.26 5.95 5.62
N SER A 204 -38.61 4.95 4.79
CA SER A 204 -39.49 3.85 5.21
C SER A 204 -38.77 2.56 5.61
N ALA A 205 -37.46 2.42 5.33
CA ALA A 205 -36.68 1.28 5.76
C ALA A 205 -36.41 1.31 7.27
N ARG A 206 -36.39 0.11 7.89
CA ARG A 206 -36.07 -0.06 9.31
C ARG A 206 -34.63 -0.53 9.44
N LEU A 207 -33.81 0.27 10.10
CA LEU A 207 -32.40 -0.03 10.32
C LEU A 207 -32.14 -0.49 11.75
N SER A 208 -31.56 -1.68 11.91
CA SER A 208 -30.96 -2.15 13.15
C SER A 208 -29.45 -2.20 13.01
N VAL A 209 -28.72 -1.78 14.03
CA VAL A 209 -27.26 -1.76 14.06
C VAL A 209 -26.77 -2.55 15.26
N THR A 210 -25.85 -3.46 15.04
CA THR A 210 -25.19 -4.20 16.12
C THR A 210 -23.67 -4.19 15.94
N ASN A 211 -22.98 -4.19 17.06
CA ASN A 211 -21.52 -4.26 17.10
C ASN A 211 -21.10 -4.94 18.41
N ARG A 212 -19.90 -5.51 18.46
CA ARG A 212 -19.34 -6.07 19.71
C ARG A 212 -19.38 -5.07 20.85
N THR A 213 -19.10 -3.81 20.58
CA THR A 213 -19.19 -2.67 21.51
C THR A 213 -20.51 -1.95 21.24
N LEU A 214 -21.46 -2.03 22.17
CA LEU A 214 -22.83 -1.49 22.00
C LEU A 214 -22.82 0.03 21.81
N GLU A 215 -21.90 0.73 22.44
CA GLU A 215 -21.73 2.19 22.33
C GLU A 215 -21.45 2.61 20.87
N ASN A 216 -20.62 1.84 20.15
CA ASN A 216 -20.34 2.10 18.75
C ASN A 216 -21.58 1.86 17.87
N ALA A 217 -22.35 0.80 18.17
CA ALA A 217 -23.62 0.55 17.49
C ALA A 217 -24.63 1.68 17.76
N ALA A 218 -24.72 2.16 19.01
CA ALA A 218 -25.60 3.24 19.40
C ALA A 218 -25.23 4.58 18.72
N ALA A 219 -23.95 4.91 18.65
CA ALA A 219 -23.48 6.10 17.96
C ALA A 219 -23.83 6.08 16.47
N LEU A 220 -23.61 4.94 15.80
CA LEU A 220 -23.94 4.78 14.38
C LEU A 220 -25.46 4.78 14.15
N ALA A 221 -26.22 4.05 14.98
CA ALA A 221 -27.68 4.01 14.89
C ALA A 221 -28.31 5.42 15.06
N ALA A 222 -27.82 6.20 16.04
CA ALA A 222 -28.29 7.58 16.25
C ALA A 222 -28.00 8.48 15.02
N LYS A 223 -26.83 8.32 14.39
CA LYS A 223 -26.45 9.07 13.18
C LYS A 223 -27.33 8.73 11.98
N LEU A 224 -27.75 7.47 11.86
CA LEU A 224 -28.51 6.95 10.73
C LEU A 224 -30.04 6.89 10.97
N GLY A 225 -30.53 7.28 12.14
CA GLY A 225 -31.94 7.17 12.48
C GLY A 225 -32.45 5.74 12.69
N GLY A 226 -31.54 4.82 13.03
CA GLY A 226 -31.82 3.41 13.30
C GLY A 226 -31.90 3.07 14.79
N VAL A 227 -31.95 1.77 15.10
CA VAL A 227 -32.00 1.23 16.45
C VAL A 227 -30.75 0.39 16.72
N ALA A 228 -30.05 0.68 17.81
CA ALA A 228 -28.94 -0.15 18.27
C ALA A 228 -29.47 -1.37 19.02
N ILE A 229 -28.90 -2.53 18.75
CA ILE A 229 -29.25 -3.78 19.40
C ILE A 229 -27.99 -4.45 19.97
N PRO A 230 -28.08 -5.16 21.12
CA PRO A 230 -26.99 -5.98 21.64
C PRO A 230 -26.51 -7.02 20.63
N PHE A 231 -25.22 -7.32 20.64
CA PHE A 231 -24.65 -8.29 19.68
C PHE A 231 -25.22 -9.70 19.82
N GLU A 232 -25.61 -10.07 21.03
CA GLU A 232 -26.21 -11.36 21.37
C GLU A 232 -27.63 -11.51 20.77
N GLU A 233 -28.34 -10.40 20.60
CA GLU A 233 -29.72 -10.36 20.05
C GLU A 233 -29.76 -10.37 18.52
N ARG A 234 -28.60 -10.28 17.85
CA ARG A 234 -28.51 -10.23 16.38
C ARG A 234 -29.30 -11.33 15.67
N TRP A 235 -29.35 -12.51 16.26
CA TRP A 235 -30.04 -13.68 15.68
C TRP A 235 -31.54 -13.46 15.52
N GLN A 236 -32.19 -12.83 16.49
CA GLN A 236 -33.61 -12.49 16.43
C GLN A 236 -33.89 -11.49 15.31
N HIS A 237 -33.01 -10.49 15.17
CA HIS A 237 -33.13 -9.47 14.12
C HIS A 237 -32.80 -10.04 12.72
N MET A 238 -31.92 -11.03 12.62
CA MET A 238 -31.63 -11.73 11.36
C MET A 238 -32.83 -12.49 10.80
N VAL A 239 -33.69 -13.07 11.66
CA VAL A 239 -34.94 -13.73 11.23
C VAL A 239 -35.84 -12.74 10.48
N GLU A 240 -35.86 -11.49 10.88
CA GLU A 240 -36.70 -10.46 10.31
C GLU A 240 -36.06 -9.66 9.18
N ALA A 241 -34.72 -9.62 9.12
CA ALA A 241 -33.97 -8.79 8.17
C ALA A 241 -34.17 -9.26 6.71
N ASP A 242 -34.36 -8.36 5.77
CA ASP A 242 -34.31 -8.62 4.33
C ASP A 242 -32.88 -8.50 3.80
N VAL A 243 -32.12 -7.56 4.36
CA VAL A 243 -30.72 -7.29 4.01
C VAL A 243 -29.86 -7.30 5.27
N ILE A 244 -28.77 -8.01 5.25
CA ILE A 244 -27.72 -7.99 6.27
C ILE A 244 -26.45 -7.48 5.63
N ILE A 245 -25.83 -6.48 6.26
CA ILE A 245 -24.48 -6.02 5.86
C ILE A 245 -23.54 -6.32 7.01
N THR A 246 -22.45 -7.04 6.72
CA THR A 246 -21.40 -7.33 7.69
C THR A 246 -20.12 -6.57 7.33
N SER A 247 -19.54 -5.91 8.31
CA SER A 247 -18.26 -5.20 8.15
C SER A 247 -17.61 -5.00 9.53
N THR A 248 -17.03 -6.07 10.06
CA THR A 248 -16.30 -6.03 11.33
C THR A 248 -14.83 -6.37 11.12
N SER A 249 -13.97 -5.96 12.05
CA SER A 249 -12.55 -6.34 12.08
C SER A 249 -12.31 -7.70 12.74
N CYS A 250 -13.34 -8.54 12.87
CA CYS A 250 -13.20 -9.86 13.45
C CYS A 250 -12.34 -10.76 12.56
N PRO A 251 -11.26 -11.42 13.07
CA PRO A 251 -10.35 -12.20 12.25
C PRO A 251 -10.94 -13.55 11.80
N HIS A 252 -12.18 -13.87 12.16
CA HIS A 252 -12.88 -15.10 11.81
C HIS A 252 -14.35 -14.85 11.51
N ALA A 253 -14.99 -15.80 10.84
CA ALA A 253 -16.42 -15.71 10.56
C ALA A 253 -17.24 -15.60 11.85
N ILE A 254 -18.22 -14.71 11.85
CA ILE A 254 -19.18 -14.47 12.94
C ILE A 254 -20.59 -14.96 12.61
N LEU A 255 -20.84 -15.30 11.33
CA LEU A 255 -22.06 -15.92 10.84
C LEU A 255 -21.69 -17.27 10.20
N HIS A 256 -21.93 -18.36 10.93
CA HIS A 256 -21.63 -19.70 10.44
C HIS A 256 -22.83 -20.33 9.76
N ARG A 257 -22.56 -21.25 8.82
CA ARG A 257 -23.61 -21.94 8.05
C ARG A 257 -24.74 -22.51 8.92
N LYS A 258 -24.42 -23.21 10.01
CA LYS A 258 -25.40 -23.85 10.87
C LYS A 258 -26.40 -22.88 11.49
N GLU A 259 -25.91 -21.73 11.91
CA GLU A 259 -26.72 -20.68 12.53
C GLU A 259 -27.62 -19.99 11.50
N VAL A 260 -27.08 -19.67 10.34
CA VAL A 260 -27.86 -19.08 9.23
C VAL A 260 -28.91 -20.07 8.72
N GLU A 261 -28.55 -21.34 8.61
CA GLU A 261 -29.51 -22.44 8.24
C GLU A 261 -30.66 -22.57 9.24
N ALA A 262 -30.37 -22.47 10.54
CA ALA A 262 -31.40 -22.48 11.58
C ALA A 262 -32.35 -21.27 11.47
N ILE A 263 -31.87 -20.09 11.10
CA ILE A 263 -32.69 -18.87 10.89
C ILE A 263 -33.57 -19.03 9.65
N VAL A 264 -33.04 -19.58 8.57
CA VAL A 264 -33.75 -19.66 7.29
C VAL A 264 -34.72 -20.80 7.24
N HIS A 265 -34.42 -21.96 7.84
CA HIS A 265 -35.15 -23.22 7.70
C HIS A 265 -35.63 -23.80 9.02
N GLY A 266 -35.22 -23.24 10.17
CA GLY A 266 -35.45 -23.81 11.50
C GLY A 266 -36.76 -23.35 12.18
N GLY A 267 -37.78 -24.15 12.16
CA GLY A 267 -38.93 -24.06 13.07
C GLY A 267 -40.09 -23.14 12.66
N LYS A 268 -41.03 -22.86 13.61
CA LYS A 268 -42.22 -22.05 13.38
C LYS A 268 -41.97 -20.57 13.06
N GLU A 269 -40.76 -20.07 13.35
CA GLU A 269 -40.32 -18.72 13.10
C GLU A 269 -39.41 -18.60 11.86
N ALA A 270 -39.25 -19.70 11.11
CA ALA A 270 -38.48 -19.73 9.89
C ALA A 270 -38.96 -18.63 8.90
N ARG A 271 -38.04 -18.08 8.16
CA ARG A 271 -38.30 -17.06 7.12
C ARG A 271 -39.11 -17.65 5.97
N SER A 272 -40.37 -17.98 6.12
CA SER A 272 -41.14 -18.56 5.04
C SER A 272 -40.99 -17.75 3.73
N GLU A 273 -40.25 -18.33 2.75
CA GLU A 273 -40.10 -17.90 1.36
C GLU A 273 -39.51 -16.50 1.11
N ARG A 274 -39.17 -15.70 2.13
CA ARG A 274 -38.53 -14.39 1.92
C ARG A 274 -37.03 -14.56 1.70
N PRO A 275 -36.47 -14.09 0.58
CA PRO A 275 -35.04 -14.17 0.34
C PRO A 275 -34.28 -13.35 1.39
N LEU A 276 -33.13 -13.84 1.82
CA LEU A 276 -32.17 -13.12 2.65
C LEU A 276 -30.96 -12.76 1.81
N LEU A 277 -30.70 -11.46 1.70
CA LEU A 277 -29.46 -10.99 1.11
C LEU A 277 -28.46 -10.68 2.22
N ILE A 278 -27.28 -11.29 2.15
CA ILE A 278 -26.14 -11.00 3.03
C ILE A 278 -25.04 -10.41 2.18
N VAL A 279 -24.59 -9.21 2.53
CA VAL A 279 -23.45 -8.52 1.88
C VAL A 279 -22.31 -8.47 2.88
N ASP A 280 -21.24 -9.21 2.62
CA ASP A 280 -20.07 -9.27 3.48
C ASP A 280 -18.97 -8.32 2.94
N LEU A 281 -18.81 -7.18 3.60
CA LEU A 281 -17.81 -6.17 3.28
C LEU A 281 -16.51 -6.34 4.10
N ALA A 282 -16.44 -7.41 4.92
CA ALA A 282 -15.32 -7.63 5.83
C ALA A 282 -14.14 -8.35 5.17
N MET A 283 -12.96 -8.05 5.66
CA MET A 283 -11.74 -8.80 5.41
C MET A 283 -10.95 -8.92 6.73
N PRO A 284 -10.73 -10.12 7.22
CA PRO A 284 -11.26 -11.43 6.77
C PRO A 284 -12.79 -11.49 6.77
N ARG A 285 -13.37 -12.42 5.99
CA ARG A 285 -14.82 -12.58 5.87
C ARG A 285 -15.49 -12.80 7.22
N ASN A 286 -16.60 -12.09 7.42
CA ASN A 286 -17.46 -12.28 8.59
C ASN A 286 -18.47 -13.43 8.41
N VAL A 287 -18.70 -13.87 7.17
CA VAL A 287 -19.69 -14.92 6.83
C VAL A 287 -18.98 -16.14 6.28
N ASP A 288 -19.32 -17.30 6.82
CA ASP A 288 -18.84 -18.60 6.31
C ASP A 288 -19.27 -18.76 4.84
N PRO A 289 -18.35 -18.99 3.90
CA PRO A 289 -18.66 -19.20 2.48
C PRO A 289 -19.67 -20.32 2.23
N ALA A 290 -19.75 -21.31 3.09
CA ALA A 290 -20.72 -22.40 2.99
C ALA A 290 -22.19 -21.93 3.10
N VAL A 291 -22.44 -20.69 3.55
CA VAL A 291 -23.76 -20.05 3.56
C VAL A 291 -24.32 -19.87 2.15
N ARG A 292 -23.46 -19.70 1.12
CA ARG A 292 -23.88 -19.62 -0.29
C ARG A 292 -24.72 -20.80 -0.76
N SER A 293 -24.51 -21.96 -0.17
CA SER A 293 -25.23 -23.19 -0.55
C SER A 293 -26.63 -23.28 0.06
N LEU A 294 -27.03 -22.37 0.95
CA LEU A 294 -28.34 -22.37 1.59
C LEU A 294 -29.41 -21.82 0.63
N LYS A 295 -30.48 -22.60 0.46
CA LYS A 295 -31.62 -22.16 -0.34
C LYS A 295 -32.31 -20.96 0.32
N GLY A 296 -32.60 -19.92 -0.46
CA GLY A 296 -33.24 -18.72 0.05
C GLY A 296 -32.25 -17.67 0.62
N VAL A 297 -30.93 -17.94 0.58
CA VAL A 297 -29.89 -16.99 0.95
C VAL A 297 -29.09 -16.61 -0.28
N CYS A 298 -28.91 -15.31 -0.49
CA CYS A 298 -27.95 -14.76 -1.44
C CYS A 298 -26.80 -14.16 -0.62
N LEU A 299 -25.61 -14.75 -0.72
CA LEU A 299 -24.40 -14.21 -0.10
C LEU A 299 -23.54 -13.56 -1.17
N CYS A 300 -23.23 -12.28 -0.98
CA CYS A 300 -22.30 -11.52 -1.80
C CYS A 300 -21.14 -11.05 -0.93
N ASP A 301 -19.92 -11.35 -1.32
CA ASP A 301 -18.70 -10.87 -0.69
C ASP A 301 -17.99 -9.82 -1.58
N LEU A 302 -16.81 -9.40 -1.16
CA LEU A 302 -16.04 -8.37 -1.87
C LEU A 302 -15.71 -8.77 -3.32
N ASP A 303 -15.43 -10.06 -3.58
CA ASP A 303 -15.11 -10.53 -4.94
C ASP A 303 -16.35 -10.48 -5.86
N ASP A 304 -17.55 -10.75 -5.32
CA ASP A 304 -18.80 -10.63 -6.08
C ASP A 304 -19.11 -9.18 -6.42
N LEU A 305 -18.90 -8.26 -5.47
CA LEU A 305 -19.11 -6.83 -5.69
C LEU A 305 -18.14 -6.25 -6.74
N GLU A 306 -16.92 -6.80 -6.83
CA GLU A 306 -15.98 -6.44 -7.89
C GLU A 306 -16.54 -6.77 -9.27
N ASN A 307 -17.00 -8.00 -9.48
CA ASN A 307 -17.55 -8.43 -10.77
C ASN A 307 -18.69 -7.51 -11.22
N VAL A 308 -19.58 -7.09 -10.31
CA VAL A 308 -20.66 -6.14 -10.59
C VAL A 308 -20.14 -4.76 -10.97
N SER A 309 -19.03 -4.32 -10.35
CA SER A 309 -18.39 -3.02 -10.63
C SER A 309 -17.72 -2.99 -12.00
N ASP A 310 -17.07 -4.08 -12.41
CA ASP A 310 -16.35 -4.17 -13.69
C ASP A 310 -17.31 -4.13 -14.90
N GLU A 311 -18.49 -4.73 -14.79
CA GLU A 311 -19.51 -4.69 -15.86
C GLU A 311 -20.03 -3.26 -16.17
N ARG A 312 -19.82 -2.31 -15.25
CA ARG A 312 -20.27 -0.90 -15.39
C ARG A 312 -19.16 0.07 -15.82
N SER A 313 -17.99 -0.44 -16.23
CA SER A 313 -16.81 0.38 -16.50
C SER A 313 -16.79 1.09 -17.85
N ASP A 314 -17.82 0.96 -18.69
CA ASP A 314 -17.94 1.64 -19.97
C ASP A 314 -17.76 3.16 -19.86
N GLY A 315 -16.68 3.69 -20.42
CA GLY A 315 -16.29 5.11 -20.35
C GLY A 315 -15.07 5.43 -19.47
N ARG A 316 -14.62 4.49 -18.60
CA ARG A 316 -13.44 4.69 -17.75
C ARG A 316 -12.13 4.29 -18.40
N GLU A 317 -12.17 3.48 -19.46
CA GLU A 317 -10.97 3.01 -20.16
C GLU A 317 -10.15 4.16 -20.75
N ALA A 318 -10.80 5.16 -21.34
CA ALA A 318 -10.12 6.33 -21.87
C ALA A 318 -9.43 7.15 -20.78
N ALA A 319 -10.12 7.39 -19.64
CA ALA A 319 -9.57 8.10 -18.50
C ALA A 319 -8.43 7.30 -17.83
N ALA A 320 -8.54 5.97 -17.76
CA ALA A 320 -7.50 5.10 -17.28
C ALA A 320 -6.27 5.12 -18.20
N ALA A 321 -6.46 5.13 -19.52
CA ALA A 321 -5.36 5.22 -20.49
C ALA A 321 -4.60 6.55 -20.37
N GLU A 322 -5.31 7.66 -20.18
CA GLU A 322 -4.70 8.98 -19.95
C GLU A 322 -3.90 8.99 -18.62
N ALA A 323 -4.48 8.48 -17.56
CA ALA A 323 -3.81 8.34 -16.27
C ALA A 323 -2.55 7.46 -16.36
N HIS A 324 -2.60 6.36 -17.11
CA HIS A 324 -1.43 5.49 -17.33
C HIS A 324 -0.25 6.22 -18.00
N LYS A 325 -0.52 7.11 -18.97
CA LYS A 325 0.52 7.93 -19.60
C LYS A 325 1.20 8.85 -18.59
N ILE A 326 0.40 9.50 -17.73
CA ILE A 326 0.92 10.35 -16.66
C ILE A 326 1.80 9.52 -15.71
N LEU A 327 1.30 8.37 -15.24
CA LEU A 327 2.04 7.50 -14.33
C LEU A 327 3.37 7.04 -14.91
N GLN A 328 3.36 6.61 -16.17
CA GLN A 328 4.56 6.13 -16.85
C GLN A 328 5.62 7.22 -16.97
N ALA A 329 5.23 8.41 -17.42
CA ALA A 329 6.14 9.55 -17.55
C ALA A 329 6.73 9.96 -16.19
N GLU A 330 5.90 9.99 -15.15
CA GLU A 330 6.31 10.36 -13.78
C GLU A 330 7.23 9.29 -13.16
N ALA A 331 6.96 7.99 -13.38
CA ALA A 331 7.79 6.90 -12.89
C ALA A 331 9.18 6.94 -13.54
N GLN A 332 9.25 7.12 -14.86
CA GLN A 332 10.52 7.25 -15.58
C GLN A 332 11.34 8.46 -15.12
N GLY A 333 10.70 9.62 -14.99
CA GLY A 333 11.35 10.83 -14.49
C GLY A 333 11.87 10.65 -13.07
N PHE A 334 11.08 10.05 -12.20
CA PHE A 334 11.44 9.84 -10.81
C PHE A 334 12.52 8.75 -10.65
N ARG A 335 12.49 7.67 -11.45
CA ARG A 335 13.55 6.67 -11.50
C ARG A 335 14.90 7.33 -11.81
N ARG A 336 14.97 8.17 -12.84
CA ARG A 336 16.20 8.92 -13.19
C ARG A 336 16.70 9.75 -12.01
N LYS A 337 15.81 10.42 -11.29
CA LYS A 337 16.17 11.20 -10.09
C LYS A 337 16.76 10.30 -9.00
N LEU A 338 16.10 9.17 -8.65
CA LEU A 338 16.58 8.23 -7.64
C LEU A 338 17.95 7.64 -7.99
N MET A 339 18.17 7.29 -9.26
CA MET A 339 19.47 6.79 -9.73
C MET A 339 20.55 7.87 -9.58
N SER A 340 20.23 9.11 -9.95
CA SER A 340 21.15 10.24 -9.75
C SER A 340 21.51 10.45 -8.28
N GLU A 341 20.56 10.26 -7.36
CA GLU A 341 20.79 10.42 -5.92
C GLU A 341 21.65 9.30 -5.31
N ARG A 342 21.59 8.07 -5.84
CA ARG A 342 22.46 6.95 -5.40
C ARG A 342 23.95 7.23 -5.66
N VAL A 343 24.24 7.99 -6.70
CA VAL A 343 25.62 8.31 -7.10
C VAL A 343 26.25 9.40 -6.24
N VAL A 344 25.43 10.24 -5.60
CA VAL A 344 25.91 11.39 -4.81
C VAL A 344 26.95 11.03 -3.76
N PRO A 345 26.79 9.97 -2.92
CA PRO A 345 27.81 9.62 -1.92
C PRO A 345 29.16 9.28 -2.55
N THR A 346 29.15 8.54 -3.67
CA THR A 346 30.39 8.19 -4.40
C THR A 346 31.07 9.43 -4.96
N VAL A 347 30.31 10.36 -5.54
CA VAL A 347 30.85 11.63 -6.06
C VAL A 347 31.45 12.48 -4.95
N VAL A 348 30.80 12.54 -3.80
CA VAL A 348 31.30 13.28 -2.62
C VAL A 348 32.60 12.65 -2.11
N ALA A 349 32.64 11.31 -1.95
CA ALA A 349 33.82 10.60 -1.51
C ALA A 349 34.98 10.76 -2.51
N LEU A 350 34.69 10.66 -3.81
CA LEU A 350 35.68 10.89 -4.87
C LEU A 350 36.24 12.32 -4.82
N ARG A 351 35.37 13.31 -4.68
CA ARG A 351 35.82 14.72 -4.56
C ARG A 351 36.74 14.90 -3.37
N SER A 352 36.35 14.40 -2.19
CA SER A 352 37.18 14.47 -0.98
C SER A 352 38.55 13.81 -1.19
N ARG A 353 38.60 12.68 -1.89
CA ARG A 353 39.84 11.98 -2.21
C ARG A 353 40.72 12.74 -3.20
N LEU A 354 40.12 13.33 -4.22
CA LEU A 354 40.85 14.21 -5.15
C LEU A 354 41.40 15.47 -4.46
N ASP A 355 40.61 16.09 -3.57
CA ASP A 355 41.07 17.24 -2.78
C ASP A 355 42.24 16.84 -1.84
N GLU A 356 42.26 15.63 -1.32
CA GLU A 356 43.37 15.09 -0.53
C GLU A 356 44.62 14.88 -1.37
N PHE A 357 44.52 14.27 -2.54
CA PHE A 357 45.65 14.15 -3.47
C PHE A 357 46.21 15.54 -3.88
N CYS A 358 45.33 16.45 -4.26
CA CYS A 358 45.73 17.81 -4.59
C CYS A 358 46.50 18.49 -3.44
N ARG A 359 46.07 18.27 -2.20
CA ARG A 359 46.74 18.83 -1.02
C ARG A 359 48.14 18.23 -0.81
N GLN A 360 48.23 16.90 -0.90
CA GLN A 360 49.50 16.17 -0.76
C GLN A 360 50.55 16.62 -1.81
N GLU A 361 50.13 16.71 -3.07
CA GLU A 361 51.00 17.15 -4.15
C GLU A 361 51.39 18.63 -3.99
N LEU A 362 50.48 19.48 -3.52
CA LEU A 362 50.77 20.88 -3.29
C LEU A 362 51.75 21.08 -2.11
N ASP A 363 51.62 20.27 -1.06
CA ASP A 363 52.55 20.33 0.07
C ASP A 363 53.96 19.84 -0.34
N ALA A 364 54.06 18.73 -1.10
CA ALA A 364 55.32 18.28 -1.67
C ALA A 364 55.95 19.35 -2.61
N PHE A 365 55.13 19.96 -3.45
CA PHE A 365 55.59 21.03 -4.33
C PHE A 365 56.11 22.25 -3.56
N ARG A 366 55.50 22.60 -2.44
CA ARG A 366 55.95 23.66 -1.54
C ARG A 366 57.29 23.36 -0.91
N ASP A 367 57.48 22.09 -0.48
CA ASP A 367 58.74 21.65 0.15
C ASP A 367 59.89 21.67 -0.85
N GLU A 368 59.64 21.37 -2.11
CA GLU A 368 60.67 21.35 -3.16
C GLU A 368 60.98 22.72 -3.73
N ASN A 369 59.99 23.62 -3.82
CA ASN A 369 60.10 24.86 -4.57
C ASN A 369 59.81 26.16 -3.78
N GLY A 370 59.51 26.03 -2.48
CA GLY A 370 59.15 27.14 -1.61
C GLY A 370 60.32 27.97 -1.12
N PRO A 371 60.09 29.05 -0.36
CA PRO A 371 58.77 29.54 0.12
C PRO A 371 58.02 30.36 -0.94
N PHE A 372 56.68 30.18 -0.97
CA PHE A 372 55.81 31.01 -1.82
C PHE A 372 55.25 32.19 -1.08
N SER A 373 54.94 33.28 -1.82
CA SER A 373 54.15 34.37 -1.26
C SER A 373 52.71 33.96 -0.99
N ARG A 374 52.01 34.67 -0.12
CA ARG A 374 50.61 34.39 0.20
C ARG A 374 49.72 34.39 -1.05
N ASP A 375 49.89 35.29 -1.96
CA ASP A 375 49.13 35.40 -3.20
C ASP A 375 49.39 34.19 -4.12
N GLN A 376 50.65 33.72 -4.19
CA GLN A 376 51.00 32.50 -4.94
C GLN A 376 50.37 31.28 -4.35
N ASP A 377 50.35 31.14 -3.02
CA ASP A 377 49.70 30.03 -2.30
C ASP A 377 48.19 30.02 -2.52
N GLU A 378 47.54 31.18 -2.44
CA GLU A 378 46.11 31.33 -2.71
C GLU A 378 45.78 30.94 -4.16
N MET A 379 46.62 31.31 -5.11
CA MET A 379 46.46 31.01 -6.54
C MET A 379 46.63 29.51 -6.82
N LEU A 380 47.64 28.86 -6.24
CA LEU A 380 47.88 27.42 -6.36
C LEU A 380 46.72 26.64 -5.77
N ASN A 381 46.27 26.98 -4.57
CA ASN A 381 45.11 26.34 -3.93
C ASN A 381 43.85 26.49 -4.79
N ALA A 382 43.60 27.66 -5.36
CA ALA A 382 42.45 27.91 -6.23
C ALA A 382 42.47 27.06 -7.51
N VAL A 383 43.66 26.90 -8.14
CA VAL A 383 43.81 26.06 -9.33
C VAL A 383 43.57 24.58 -9.00
N MET A 384 44.18 24.07 -7.93
CA MET A 384 44.03 22.67 -7.50
C MET A 384 42.58 22.36 -7.14
N SER A 385 41.91 23.21 -6.38
CA SER A 385 40.49 23.05 -6.04
C SER A 385 39.58 23.06 -7.28
N ARG A 386 39.88 23.91 -8.27
CA ARG A 386 39.16 23.94 -9.55
C ARG A 386 39.37 22.68 -10.38
N MET A 387 40.57 22.12 -10.37
CA MET A 387 40.88 20.87 -11.07
C MET A 387 40.14 19.68 -10.45
N SER A 388 40.20 19.49 -9.12
CA SER A 388 39.48 18.42 -8.42
C SER A 388 37.96 18.52 -8.64
N GLN A 389 37.42 19.74 -8.61
CA GLN A 389 35.99 19.97 -8.87
C GLN A 389 35.61 19.63 -10.31
N ARG A 390 36.41 19.98 -11.30
CA ARG A 390 36.13 19.65 -12.72
C ARG A 390 36.19 18.16 -12.99
N ILE A 391 37.17 17.46 -12.42
CA ILE A 391 37.28 15.98 -12.56
C ILE A 391 36.09 15.32 -11.91
N ALA A 392 35.75 15.66 -10.65
CA ALA A 392 34.61 15.09 -9.96
C ALA A 392 33.29 15.38 -10.69
N ALA A 393 33.11 16.60 -11.22
CA ALA A 393 31.89 16.96 -11.96
C ALA A 393 31.76 16.22 -13.31
N SER A 394 32.89 15.97 -14.02
CA SER A 394 32.85 15.16 -15.24
C SER A 394 32.43 13.71 -14.98
N LEU A 395 33.05 13.07 -13.98
CA LEU A 395 32.70 11.70 -13.59
C LEU A 395 31.27 11.62 -13.04
N ALA A 396 30.82 12.63 -12.29
CA ALA A 396 29.44 12.69 -11.81
C ALA A 396 28.41 12.78 -12.96
N ARG A 397 28.76 13.46 -14.06
CA ARG A 397 27.92 13.56 -15.24
C ARG A 397 27.82 12.21 -15.92
N GLU A 398 28.93 11.57 -16.21
CA GLU A 398 28.97 10.22 -16.82
C GLU A 398 28.17 9.21 -15.99
N LEU A 399 28.38 9.16 -14.67
CA LEU A 399 27.64 8.28 -13.78
C LEU A 399 26.11 8.51 -13.82
N LYS A 400 25.67 9.76 -13.97
CA LYS A 400 24.24 10.11 -14.04
C LYS A 400 23.60 9.83 -15.39
N GLU A 401 24.39 9.84 -16.46
CA GLU A 401 23.94 9.63 -17.85
C GLU A 401 23.88 8.16 -18.24
N LEU A 402 24.49 7.26 -17.45
CA LEU A 402 24.43 5.82 -17.71
C LEU A 402 22.98 5.33 -17.65
N PRO A 403 22.48 4.67 -18.73
CA PRO A 403 21.09 4.28 -18.85
C PRO A 403 20.72 3.05 -18.00
N GLU A 404 21.70 2.17 -17.72
CA GLU A 404 21.48 0.91 -17.02
C GLU A 404 22.03 0.93 -15.60
N LYS A 405 21.26 0.35 -14.66
CA LYS A 405 21.65 0.20 -13.26
C LYS A 405 22.94 -0.61 -13.11
N VAL A 406 23.07 -1.68 -13.89
CA VAL A 406 24.23 -2.57 -13.85
C VAL A 406 25.51 -1.83 -14.23
N GLU A 407 25.48 -1.02 -15.29
CA GLU A 407 26.61 -0.21 -15.73
C GLU A 407 26.98 0.85 -14.68
N GLN A 408 25.99 1.48 -14.08
CA GLN A 408 26.18 2.47 -13.01
C GLN A 408 26.82 1.84 -11.76
N GLU A 409 26.36 0.66 -11.35
CA GLU A 409 26.94 -0.10 -10.22
C GLU A 409 28.36 -0.58 -10.51
N GLN A 410 28.62 -1.06 -11.72
CA GLN A 410 29.96 -1.47 -12.13
C GLN A 410 30.95 -0.30 -12.13
N LEU A 411 30.55 0.86 -12.69
CA LEU A 411 31.40 2.04 -12.69
C LEU A 411 31.60 2.60 -11.27
N THR A 412 30.56 2.60 -10.45
CA THR A 412 30.66 2.99 -9.04
C THR A 412 31.65 2.10 -8.29
N THR A 413 31.54 0.78 -8.45
CA THR A 413 32.47 -0.20 -7.85
C THR A 413 33.89 0.02 -8.34
N ALA A 414 34.08 0.25 -9.63
CA ALA A 414 35.39 0.56 -10.20
C ALA A 414 36.00 1.83 -9.61
N LEU A 415 35.22 2.89 -9.44
CA LEU A 415 35.68 4.13 -8.81
C LEU A 415 36.07 3.94 -7.35
N HIS A 416 35.26 3.20 -6.57
CA HIS A 416 35.61 2.86 -5.18
C HIS A 416 36.95 2.11 -5.10
N ARG A 417 37.18 1.18 -6.01
CA ARG A 417 38.41 0.39 -6.05
C ARG A 417 39.61 1.21 -6.52
N LEU A 418 39.46 1.98 -7.59
CA LEU A 418 40.55 2.76 -8.20
C LEU A 418 41.05 3.91 -7.32
N PHE A 419 40.12 4.58 -6.65
CA PHE A 419 40.41 5.73 -5.81
C PHE A 419 40.48 5.40 -4.31
N HIS A 420 40.36 4.11 -3.95
CA HIS A 420 40.31 3.65 -2.54
C HIS A 420 39.26 4.42 -1.72
N LEU A 421 38.04 4.61 -2.29
CA LEU A 421 36.98 5.31 -1.60
C LEU A 421 36.38 4.43 -0.49
N PRO A 422 35.91 5.01 0.61
CA PRO A 422 35.19 4.27 1.64
C PRO A 422 33.96 3.60 1.03
N THR A 423 33.69 2.35 1.43
CA THR A 423 32.47 1.66 0.98
C THR A 423 31.23 2.40 1.51
N PRO A 424 30.10 2.41 0.77
CA PRO A 424 28.87 3.08 1.22
C PRO A 424 28.40 2.63 2.60
N GLU A 425 28.68 1.39 3.00
CA GLU A 425 28.37 0.84 4.32
C GLU A 425 29.13 1.51 5.46
N SER A 426 30.40 1.89 5.24
CA SER A 426 31.20 2.57 6.26
C SER A 426 30.83 4.04 6.43
N ALA A 427 30.29 4.69 5.38
CA ALA A 427 29.86 6.08 5.43
C ALA A 427 28.53 6.24 6.20
N LEU A 428 27.62 5.26 6.18
CA LEU A 428 26.37 5.26 6.92
C LEU A 428 26.55 4.89 8.41
N ALA A 429 27.56 4.15 8.77
CA ALA A 429 27.89 3.82 10.16
C ALA A 429 28.36 5.06 10.95
N GLY A 430 29.05 6.00 10.29
CA GLY A 430 29.54 7.24 10.90
C GLY A 430 28.45 8.26 11.26
N THR A 431 27.27 8.19 10.63
CA THR A 431 26.15 9.11 10.89
C THR A 431 25.20 8.63 11.99
N ARG A 432 25.27 7.35 12.40
CA ARG A 432 24.47 6.81 13.51
C ARG A 432 25.07 7.00 14.90
N SER A 433 26.35 7.41 15.01
CA SER A 433 27.05 7.60 16.28
C SER A 433 27.00 9.02 16.84
N GLY A 434 26.25 9.92 16.26
CA GLY A 434 26.16 11.35 16.64
C GLY A 434 24.86 11.76 17.32
N GLN A 435 24.34 10.97 18.30
CA GLN A 435 23.39 11.51 19.28
C GLN A 435 24.11 11.74 20.61
N PRO A 436 24.09 12.97 21.16
CA PRO A 436 24.58 13.20 22.53
C PRO A 436 23.62 12.63 23.55
N ALA A 437 24.21 12.15 24.64
CA ALA A 437 23.57 11.57 25.83
C ALA A 437 22.61 12.54 26.52
#